data_75c981572a28e6927dcd7d954fec1a63
#
_entry.id   75c981572a28e6927dcd7d954fec1a63
#
_cell.length_a   1.000
_cell.length_b   1.000
_cell.length_c   1.000
_cell.angle_alpha   90.00
_cell.angle_beta   90.00
_cell.angle_gamma   90.00
#
_symmetry.space_group_name_H-M   'P 1'
#
loop_
_entity.id
_entity.type
_entity.pdbx_description
1 polymer ?
#
loop_
_entity_poly.entity_id
_entity_poly.type
_entity_poly.pdbx_seq_one_letter_code
_entity_poly.pdbx_strand_id
1 'polypeptide(L)'
;MTIEPETRPPVPPFTRETAIQKVRMAEDGWNSRDPQRVSLVYTPDSQWRNRAEFPKGREQIVEFLTRKWAKELDYRLIKELWAFDGNRIAVRFAYEWHDEPVSNGKPAWFRSYGNENWQFTAQGLMELRYASINDLPISEVDRKFFWPLGRRPDDHAGLSELGL
;
A
#
# COMPACT_ATOMS: atom_id res chain seq x y z
N MET A 1 -19.33 4.04 30.51
CA MET A 1 -19.34 3.20 29.30
C MET A 1 -17.89 3.06 28.83
N THR A 2 -17.35 1.85 28.86
CA THR A 2 -16.01 1.58 28.33
C THR A 2 -16.13 1.44 26.81
N ILE A 3 -15.41 2.29 26.07
CA ILE A 3 -15.30 2.13 24.63
C ILE A 3 -14.30 0.99 24.40
N GLU A 4 -14.76 -0.10 23.78
CA GLU A 4 -13.87 -1.17 23.38
C GLU A 4 -12.84 -0.64 22.38
N PRO A 5 -11.54 -1.00 22.50
CA PRO A 5 -10.57 -0.57 21.53
C PRO A 5 -10.89 -1.13 20.15
N GLU A 6 -10.71 -0.33 19.12
CA GLU A 6 -10.91 -0.73 17.73
C GLU A 6 -10.00 -1.92 17.40
N THR A 7 -10.56 -2.99 16.87
CA THR A 7 -9.85 -4.22 16.52
C THR A 7 -9.97 -4.48 15.04
N ARG A 8 -8.83 -4.82 14.41
CA ARG A 8 -8.76 -5.16 12.98
C ARG A 8 -8.04 -6.50 12.78
N PRO A 9 -8.80 -7.61 12.84
CA PRO A 9 -8.19 -8.93 12.59
C PRO A 9 -7.65 -9.05 11.15
N PRO A 10 -6.66 -9.91 10.91
CA PRO A 10 -5.95 -10.72 11.90
C PRO A 10 -5.08 -9.88 12.83
N VAL A 11 -4.95 -10.32 14.07
CA VAL A 11 -4.17 -9.61 15.11
C VAL A 11 -2.85 -10.34 15.37
N PRO A 12 -1.81 -9.62 15.87
CA PRO A 12 -0.57 -10.27 16.28
C PRO A 12 -0.78 -11.26 17.45
N PRO A 13 0.12 -12.23 17.63
CA PRO A 13 1.27 -12.55 16.79
C PRO A 13 0.85 -13.18 15.47
N PHE A 14 1.51 -12.76 14.38
CA PHE A 14 1.16 -13.26 13.06
C PHE A 14 1.73 -14.66 12.80
N THR A 15 0.97 -15.46 12.06
CA THR A 15 1.46 -16.65 11.39
C THR A 15 1.72 -16.29 9.93
N ARG A 16 2.35 -17.19 9.16
CA ARG A 16 2.52 -16.96 7.73
C ARG A 16 1.19 -16.69 7.03
N GLU A 17 0.17 -17.48 7.35
CA GLU A 17 -1.17 -17.34 6.75
C GLU A 17 -1.80 -15.99 7.09
N THR A 18 -1.77 -15.58 8.36
CA THR A 18 -2.36 -14.32 8.80
C THR A 18 -1.56 -13.11 8.33
N ALA A 19 -0.22 -13.23 8.22
CA ALA A 19 0.62 -12.20 7.63
C ALA A 19 0.27 -12.00 6.14
N ILE A 20 0.13 -13.08 5.37
CA ILE A 20 -0.31 -13.02 3.96
C ILE A 20 -1.67 -12.36 3.85
N GLN A 21 -2.61 -12.72 4.72
CA GLN A 21 -3.94 -12.10 4.76
C GLN A 21 -3.86 -10.61 5.03
N LYS A 22 -3.03 -10.19 5.98
CA LYS A 22 -2.84 -8.77 6.33
C LYS A 22 -2.25 -7.98 5.16
N VAL A 23 -1.28 -8.57 4.45
CA VAL A 23 -0.68 -7.96 3.26
C VAL A 23 -1.71 -7.78 2.14
N ARG A 24 -2.55 -8.78 1.89
CA ARG A 24 -3.60 -8.70 0.88
C ARG A 24 -4.65 -7.65 1.24
N MET A 25 -5.05 -7.58 2.49
CA MET A 25 -6.00 -6.56 2.96
C MET A 25 -5.44 -5.15 2.76
N ALA A 26 -4.15 -4.94 3.03
CA ALA A 26 -3.50 -3.65 2.80
C ALA A 26 -3.47 -3.31 1.30
N GLU A 27 -3.12 -4.27 0.45
CA GLU A 27 -3.15 -4.09 -1.01
C GLU A 27 -4.55 -3.68 -1.47
N ASP A 28 -5.59 -4.39 -1.04
CA ASP A 28 -6.98 -4.11 -1.42
C ASP A 28 -7.41 -2.71 -0.95
N GLY A 29 -7.04 -2.33 0.27
CA GLY A 29 -7.32 -1.01 0.80
C GLY A 29 -6.70 0.10 -0.04
N TRP A 30 -5.42 -0.01 -0.35
CA TRP A 30 -4.72 1.00 -1.16
C TRP A 30 -5.23 1.04 -2.61
N ASN A 31 -5.57 -0.11 -3.19
CA ASN A 31 -6.17 -0.17 -4.53
C ASN A 31 -7.55 0.46 -4.60
N SER A 32 -8.25 0.65 -3.47
CA SER A 32 -9.50 1.40 -3.43
C SER A 32 -9.29 2.89 -3.73
N ARG A 33 -8.08 3.40 -3.51
CA ARG A 33 -7.73 4.82 -3.66
C ARG A 33 -8.63 5.75 -2.85
N ASP A 34 -9.09 5.25 -1.71
CA ASP A 34 -9.93 5.99 -0.78
C ASP A 34 -9.11 6.36 0.46
N PRO A 35 -8.65 7.63 0.59
CA PRO A 35 -7.80 8.04 1.71
C PRO A 35 -8.46 7.83 3.07
N GLN A 36 -9.75 8.07 3.19
CA GLN A 36 -10.46 7.91 4.46
C GLN A 36 -10.50 6.43 4.87
N ARG A 37 -10.84 5.55 3.94
CA ARG A 37 -10.87 4.10 4.18
C ARG A 37 -9.50 3.59 4.60
N VAL A 38 -8.45 3.98 3.88
CA VAL A 38 -7.06 3.55 4.17
C VAL A 38 -6.63 4.03 5.54
N SER A 39 -6.95 5.27 5.91
CA SER A 39 -6.53 5.85 7.19
C SER A 39 -7.01 5.06 8.40
N LEU A 40 -8.13 4.37 8.29
CA LEU A 40 -8.74 3.64 9.41
C LEU A 40 -7.98 2.37 9.81
N VAL A 41 -7.08 1.85 8.98
CA VAL A 41 -6.25 0.68 9.34
C VAL A 41 -5.06 1.06 10.22
N TYR A 42 -4.80 2.35 10.36
CA TYR A 42 -3.71 2.91 11.16
C TYR A 42 -4.22 3.41 12.49
N THR A 43 -3.35 3.41 13.51
CA THR A 43 -3.71 4.02 14.79
C THR A 43 -3.92 5.53 14.62
N PRO A 44 -4.71 6.18 15.51
CA PRO A 44 -4.91 7.62 15.44
C PRO A 44 -3.60 8.43 15.50
N ASP A 45 -2.55 7.88 16.12
CA ASP A 45 -1.23 8.49 16.25
C ASP A 45 -0.15 7.79 15.42
N SER A 46 -0.53 6.99 14.43
CA SER A 46 0.39 6.22 13.60
C SER A 46 1.49 7.11 13.01
N GLN A 47 2.71 6.57 12.96
CA GLN A 47 3.85 7.29 12.42
C GLN A 47 4.32 6.61 11.13
N TRP A 48 4.46 7.42 10.08
CA TRP A 48 4.98 6.98 8.80
C TRP A 48 6.30 7.65 8.47
N ARG A 49 7.15 6.95 7.77
CA ARG A 49 8.08 7.55 6.83
C ARG A 49 7.74 6.96 5.46
N ASN A 50 7.41 7.83 4.52
CA ASN A 50 7.19 7.44 3.13
C ASN A 50 8.15 8.26 2.26
N ARG A 51 9.17 7.61 1.71
CA ARG A 51 10.29 8.29 1.06
C ARG A 51 10.94 9.27 2.05
N ALA A 52 10.86 10.57 1.78
CA ALA A 52 11.38 11.64 2.64
C ALA A 52 10.26 12.44 3.34
N GLU A 53 9.03 11.93 3.36
CA GLU A 53 7.91 12.53 4.07
C GLU A 53 7.59 11.74 5.33
N PHE A 54 7.09 12.44 6.37
CA PHE A 54 6.88 11.89 7.71
C PHE A 54 5.47 12.17 8.22
N PRO A 55 4.42 11.63 7.57
CA PRO A 55 3.05 11.80 8.06
C PRO A 55 2.87 11.20 9.45
N LYS A 56 2.18 11.92 10.32
CA LYS A 56 1.83 11.47 11.66
C LYS A 56 0.34 11.66 11.89
N GLY A 57 -0.33 10.56 12.27
CA GLY A 57 -1.77 10.56 12.55
C GLY A 57 -2.62 10.47 11.30
N ARG A 58 -3.88 10.09 11.51
CA ARG A 58 -4.83 9.83 10.42
C ARG A 58 -5.07 11.03 9.51
N GLU A 59 -5.14 12.23 10.08
CA GLU A 59 -5.38 13.45 9.29
C GLU A 59 -4.26 13.67 8.28
N GLN A 60 -2.99 13.59 8.71
CA GLN A 60 -1.85 13.76 7.81
C GLN A 60 -1.73 12.60 6.81
N ILE A 61 -2.13 11.39 7.19
CA ILE A 61 -2.20 10.25 6.29
C ILE A 61 -3.23 10.51 5.17
N VAL A 62 -4.41 11.01 5.51
CA VAL A 62 -5.44 11.37 4.53
C VAL A 62 -4.94 12.46 3.57
N GLU A 63 -4.28 13.50 4.09
CA GLU A 63 -3.70 14.55 3.25
C GLU A 63 -2.66 14.00 2.27
N PHE A 64 -1.77 13.14 2.77
CA PHE A 64 -0.75 12.49 1.96
C PHE A 64 -1.38 11.65 0.84
N LEU A 65 -2.33 10.79 1.17
CA LEU A 65 -2.98 9.90 0.20
C LEU A 65 -3.83 10.67 -0.81
N THR A 66 -4.46 11.76 -0.40
CA THR A 66 -5.21 12.63 -1.30
C THR A 66 -4.30 13.23 -2.38
N ARG A 67 -3.13 13.74 -2.00
CA ARG A 67 -2.12 14.23 -2.95
C ARG A 67 -1.58 13.12 -3.84
N LYS A 68 -1.32 11.96 -3.26
CA LYS A 68 -0.77 10.80 -3.99
C LYS A 68 -1.68 10.40 -5.14
N TRP A 69 -2.96 10.15 -4.87
CA TRP A 69 -3.87 9.66 -5.90
C TRP A 69 -4.44 10.75 -6.81
N ALA A 70 -4.23 12.02 -6.47
CA ALA A 70 -4.44 13.11 -7.42
C ALA A 70 -3.33 13.17 -8.49
N LYS A 71 -2.12 12.71 -8.15
CA LYS A 71 -0.94 12.68 -9.04
C LYS A 71 -0.78 11.34 -9.76
N GLU A 72 -0.89 10.25 -9.02
CA GLU A 72 -0.64 8.90 -9.53
C GLU A 72 -1.94 8.31 -10.08
N LEU A 73 -2.17 8.52 -11.37
CA LEU A 73 -3.40 8.15 -12.05
C LEU A 73 -3.40 6.68 -12.49
N ASP A 74 -4.59 6.08 -12.57
CA ASP A 74 -4.79 4.67 -12.95
C ASP A 74 -3.94 3.70 -12.10
N TYR A 75 -3.73 4.03 -10.85
CA TYR A 75 -2.91 3.35 -9.86
C TYR A 75 -3.37 1.91 -9.63
N ARG A 76 -2.42 0.98 -9.76
CA ARG A 76 -2.61 -0.45 -9.47
C ARG A 76 -1.41 -0.98 -8.72
N LEU A 77 -1.67 -1.60 -7.60
CA LEU A 77 -0.66 -2.04 -6.62
C LEU A 77 -0.72 -3.54 -6.42
N ILE A 78 0.47 -4.16 -6.35
CA ILE A 78 0.63 -5.54 -5.89
C ILE A 78 1.63 -5.56 -4.74
N LYS A 79 1.25 -6.18 -3.62
CA LYS A 79 2.12 -6.40 -2.46
C LYS A 79 2.42 -7.88 -2.30
N GLU A 80 3.60 -8.18 -1.73
CA GLU A 80 4.01 -9.54 -1.43
C GLU A 80 4.65 -9.58 -0.04
N LEU A 81 4.24 -10.55 0.78
CA LEU A 81 4.88 -10.79 2.07
C LEU A 81 6.36 -11.17 1.84
N TRP A 82 7.27 -10.48 2.53
CA TRP A 82 8.69 -10.84 2.52
C TRP A 82 9.08 -11.62 3.76
N ALA A 83 8.73 -11.10 4.94
CA ALA A 83 9.02 -11.74 6.24
C ALA A 83 8.07 -11.22 7.30
N PHE A 84 7.96 -11.93 8.40
CA PHE A 84 7.18 -11.50 9.56
C PHE A 84 7.81 -12.03 10.84
N ASP A 85 7.56 -11.33 11.94
CA ASP A 85 7.96 -11.76 13.28
C ASP A 85 7.10 -11.03 14.33
N GLY A 86 6.37 -11.79 15.15
CA GLY A 86 5.54 -11.21 16.20
C GLY A 86 4.47 -10.26 15.64
N ASN A 87 4.62 -8.98 15.92
CA ASN A 87 3.70 -7.93 15.45
C ASN A 87 4.27 -7.11 14.27
N ARG A 88 5.31 -7.62 13.60
CA ARG A 88 5.98 -6.95 12.50
C ARG A 88 5.84 -7.72 11.20
N ILE A 89 5.66 -6.99 10.11
CA ILE A 89 5.59 -7.57 8.76
C ILE A 89 6.47 -6.74 7.84
N ALA A 90 7.34 -7.41 7.08
CA ALA A 90 8.13 -6.80 6.00
C ALA A 90 7.49 -7.17 4.66
N VAL A 91 7.34 -6.18 3.79
CA VAL A 91 6.60 -6.29 2.53
C VAL A 91 7.44 -5.72 1.40
N ARG A 92 7.43 -6.39 0.26
CA ARG A 92 7.86 -5.76 -0.98
C ARG A 92 6.63 -5.47 -1.85
N PHE A 93 6.68 -4.43 -2.65
CA PHE A 93 5.56 -4.06 -3.50
C PHE A 93 6.02 -3.37 -4.78
N ALA A 94 5.14 -3.35 -5.75
CA ALA A 94 5.27 -2.51 -6.93
C ALA A 94 3.89 -1.98 -7.31
N TYR A 95 3.86 -0.79 -7.89
CA TYR A 95 2.63 -0.25 -8.45
C TYR A 95 2.90 0.47 -9.76
N GLU A 96 1.92 0.40 -10.65
CA GLU A 96 1.96 1.10 -11.94
C GLU A 96 0.99 2.26 -11.90
N TRP A 97 1.42 3.36 -12.47
CA TRP A 97 0.66 4.61 -12.53
C TRP A 97 1.19 5.50 -13.66
N HIS A 98 0.40 6.50 -14.02
CA HIS A 98 0.85 7.53 -14.93
C HIS A 98 0.54 8.91 -14.37
N ASP A 99 1.27 9.90 -14.83
CA ASP A 99 1.00 11.30 -14.52
C ASP A 99 0.02 11.93 -15.53
N GLU A 100 -0.28 13.20 -15.35
CA GLU A 100 -1.06 13.95 -16.32
C GLU A 100 -0.32 14.02 -17.67
N PRO A 101 -1.03 13.93 -18.83
CA PRO A 101 -0.40 14.06 -20.13
C PRO A 101 0.32 15.41 -20.28
N VAL A 102 1.57 15.33 -20.69
CA VAL A 102 2.38 16.52 -21.02
C VAL A 102 2.17 16.93 -22.49
N SER A 103 2.94 17.89 -22.98
CA SER A 103 2.79 18.56 -24.27
C SER A 103 2.62 17.67 -25.51
N ASN A 104 3.02 16.39 -25.44
CA ASN A 104 2.83 15.43 -26.54
C ASN A 104 1.48 14.70 -26.49
N GLY A 105 0.63 15.00 -25.51
CA GLY A 105 -0.68 14.37 -25.31
C GLY A 105 -0.65 12.95 -24.76
N LYS A 106 0.54 12.41 -24.43
CA LYS A 106 0.70 11.06 -23.88
C LYS A 106 1.12 11.12 -22.41
N PRO A 107 0.52 10.29 -21.54
CA PRO A 107 0.96 10.20 -20.15
C PRO A 107 2.33 9.53 -20.06
N ALA A 108 3.13 9.93 -19.07
CA ALA A 108 4.34 9.21 -18.70
C ALA A 108 3.98 8.11 -17.70
N TRP A 109 4.29 6.86 -18.05
CA TRP A 109 4.05 5.69 -17.19
C TRP A 109 5.25 5.40 -16.30
N PHE A 110 4.95 4.91 -15.10
CA PHE A 110 5.96 4.52 -14.12
C PHE A 110 5.58 3.18 -13.50
N ARG A 111 6.60 2.39 -13.16
CA ARG A 111 6.47 1.32 -12.19
C ARG A 111 7.33 1.69 -10.99
N SER A 112 6.68 1.84 -9.85
CA SER A 112 7.34 2.19 -8.60
C SER A 112 7.57 0.92 -7.78
N TYR A 113 8.81 0.68 -7.40
CA TYR A 113 9.22 -0.47 -6.59
C TYR A 113 9.47 -0.02 -5.17
N GLY A 114 8.95 -0.76 -4.21
CA GLY A 114 9.11 -0.42 -2.82
C GLY A 114 9.30 -1.59 -1.89
N ASN A 115 9.90 -1.26 -0.75
CA ASN A 115 9.98 -2.14 0.40
C ASN A 115 9.44 -1.37 1.59
N GLU A 116 8.65 -2.03 2.43
CA GLU A 116 8.11 -1.37 3.61
C GLU A 116 8.12 -2.30 4.81
N ASN A 117 8.25 -1.69 5.98
CA ASN A 117 8.23 -2.35 7.27
C ASN A 117 7.04 -1.86 8.06
N TRP A 118 6.27 -2.78 8.61
CA TRP A 118 5.07 -2.51 9.39
C TRP A 118 5.21 -3.00 10.83
N GLN A 119 4.63 -2.26 11.76
CA GLN A 119 4.43 -2.72 13.13
C GLN A 119 2.99 -2.46 13.54
N PHE A 120 2.38 -3.44 14.20
CA PHE A 120 0.97 -3.43 14.60
C PHE A 120 0.81 -3.40 16.10
N THR A 121 -0.30 -2.81 16.57
CA THR A 121 -0.76 -2.97 17.95
C THR A 121 -1.33 -4.37 18.16
N ALA A 122 -1.57 -4.74 19.43
CA ALA A 122 -2.22 -6.00 19.77
C ALA A 122 -3.63 -6.13 19.17
N GLN A 123 -4.27 -5.00 18.84
CA GLN A 123 -5.60 -4.96 18.21
C GLN A 123 -5.55 -5.05 16.68
N GLY A 124 -4.35 -5.10 16.09
CA GLY A 124 -4.18 -5.26 14.65
C GLY A 124 -4.24 -3.98 13.82
N LEU A 125 -4.12 -2.81 14.47
CA LEU A 125 -3.94 -1.55 13.76
C LEU A 125 -2.45 -1.28 13.56
N MET A 126 -2.10 -0.71 12.40
CA MET A 126 -0.71 -0.38 12.10
C MET A 126 -0.31 0.91 12.79
N GLU A 127 0.71 0.84 13.65
CA GLU A 127 1.21 2.00 14.41
C GLU A 127 2.47 2.61 13.80
N LEU A 128 3.27 1.81 13.07
CA LEU A 128 4.47 2.28 12.39
C LEU A 128 4.49 1.74 10.95
N ARG A 129 4.87 2.60 10.02
CA ARG A 129 5.10 2.22 8.63
C ARG A 129 6.31 2.99 8.07
N TYR A 130 7.28 2.25 7.58
CA TYR A 130 8.47 2.81 6.94
C TYR A 130 8.58 2.28 5.52
N ALA A 131 8.48 3.16 4.53
CA ALA A 131 8.48 2.78 3.12
C ALA A 131 9.56 3.51 2.33
N SER A 132 10.39 2.74 1.64
CA SER A 132 11.36 3.22 0.67
C SER A 132 10.89 2.84 -0.72
N ILE A 133 10.89 3.79 -1.66
CA ILE A 133 10.28 3.61 -2.98
C ILE A 133 11.16 4.24 -4.05
N ASN A 134 11.34 3.52 -5.16
CA ASN A 134 12.04 4.00 -6.35
C ASN A 134 11.09 3.99 -7.53
N ASP A 135 11.02 5.09 -8.26
CA ASP A 135 10.20 5.20 -9.47
C ASP A 135 11.04 4.84 -10.70
N LEU A 136 10.52 3.91 -11.50
CA LEU A 136 11.13 3.53 -12.77
C LEU A 136 10.21 4.00 -13.90
N PRO A 137 10.67 4.92 -14.78
CA PRO A 137 9.92 5.22 -16.00
C PRO A 137 9.84 3.98 -16.89
N ILE A 138 8.65 3.68 -17.38
CA ILE A 138 8.41 2.57 -18.31
C ILE A 138 7.64 3.06 -19.53
N SER A 139 7.72 2.31 -20.63
CA SER A 139 6.81 2.53 -21.74
C SER A 139 5.46 1.87 -21.46
N GLU A 140 4.41 2.34 -22.11
CA GLU A 140 3.08 1.76 -21.95
C GLU A 140 3.04 0.28 -22.29
N VAL A 141 3.83 -0.15 -23.27
CA VAL A 141 3.91 -1.57 -23.68
C VAL A 141 4.57 -2.46 -22.62
N ASP A 142 5.32 -1.88 -21.70
CA ASP A 142 5.99 -2.61 -20.62
C ASP A 142 5.13 -2.78 -19.37
N ARG A 143 3.91 -2.28 -19.40
CA ARG A 143 2.97 -2.46 -18.29
C ARG A 143 2.63 -3.94 -18.08
N LYS A 144 2.47 -4.32 -16.82
CA LYS A 144 2.18 -5.69 -16.41
C LYS A 144 0.91 -5.81 -15.54
N PHE A 145 0.37 -4.69 -15.05
CA PHE A 145 -0.76 -4.68 -14.13
C PHE A 145 -2.04 -4.38 -14.90
N PHE A 146 -2.79 -5.42 -15.21
CA PHE A 146 -3.97 -5.33 -16.06
C PHE A 146 -5.19 -5.91 -15.34
N TRP A 147 -5.93 -5.06 -14.65
CA TRP A 147 -7.27 -5.35 -14.14
C TRP A 147 -8.04 -4.04 -14.07
N PRO A 148 -9.39 -4.09 -14.05
CA PRO A 148 -10.18 -2.88 -13.81
C PRO A 148 -9.77 -2.20 -12.51
N LEU A 149 -9.78 -0.87 -12.45
CA LEU A 149 -9.38 -0.13 -11.25
C LEU A 149 -10.09 -0.65 -10.01
N GLY A 150 -9.36 -0.74 -8.92
CA GLY A 150 -9.82 -1.29 -7.66
C GLY A 150 -9.08 -2.57 -7.29
N ARG A 151 -9.76 -3.47 -6.63
CA ARG A 151 -9.16 -4.70 -6.09
C ARG A 151 -8.61 -5.60 -7.21
N ARG A 152 -7.37 -6.05 -7.04
CA ARG A 152 -6.76 -7.01 -7.95
C ARG A 152 -7.52 -8.35 -7.90
N PRO A 153 -7.94 -8.93 -9.04
CA PRO A 153 -8.56 -10.26 -9.05
C PRO A 153 -7.66 -11.33 -8.46
N ASP A 154 -8.24 -12.34 -7.81
CA ASP A 154 -7.48 -13.42 -7.17
C ASP A 154 -6.67 -14.25 -8.16
N ASP A 155 -7.10 -14.33 -9.41
CA ASP A 155 -6.42 -15.06 -10.49
C ASP A 155 -5.37 -14.23 -11.24
N HIS A 156 -5.23 -12.93 -10.92
CA HIS A 156 -4.16 -12.11 -11.49
C HIS A 156 -2.82 -12.47 -10.82
N ALA A 157 -1.78 -12.59 -11.64
CA ALA A 157 -0.44 -12.94 -11.17
C ALA A 157 0.06 -11.96 -10.09
N GLY A 158 0.81 -12.48 -9.12
CA GLY A 158 1.52 -11.69 -8.11
C GLY A 158 2.91 -11.25 -8.59
N LEU A 159 3.64 -10.53 -7.74
CA LEU A 159 4.95 -9.97 -8.11
C LEU A 159 5.94 -11.03 -8.58
N SER A 160 6.12 -12.09 -7.80
CA SER A 160 7.07 -13.16 -8.14
C SER A 160 6.70 -13.85 -9.45
N GLU A 161 5.42 -14.08 -9.69
CA GLU A 161 4.93 -14.69 -10.93
C GLU A 161 5.14 -13.78 -12.15
N LEU A 162 5.12 -12.46 -11.95
CA LEU A 162 5.39 -11.46 -12.99
C LEU A 162 6.89 -11.21 -13.22
N GLY A 163 7.74 -11.81 -12.39
CA GLY A 163 9.19 -11.60 -12.47
C GLY A 163 9.64 -10.24 -11.93
N LEU A 164 8.86 -9.68 -11.06
CA LEU A 164 9.12 -8.36 -10.47
C LEU A 164 9.73 -8.45 -9.07
#